data_0557d901e83e204a2acf5f9e284578c5
#
_entry.id   0557d901e83e204a2acf5f9e284578c5
#
_cell.length_a   1.000
_cell.length_b   1.000
_cell.length_c   1.000
_cell.angle_alpha   90.00
_cell.angle_beta   90.00
_cell.angle_gamma   90.00
#
_symmetry.space_group_name_H-M   'P 1'
#
loop_
_entity.id
_entity.type
_entity.pdbx_description
1 polymer ?
#
loop_
_entity_poly.entity_id
_entity_poly.type
_entity_poly.pdbx_seq_one_letter_code
_entity_poly.pdbx_strand_id
1 'polypeptide(L)'
;GINRVNWDMRYSQPSSVRVSGSFNPVSESGRRRTSGILVMPGTYKVAMEMWHEGELTSLAGPVEFVCKKLNNTTLPARNYSENVEFAQKVSQLAIAVVGTSQMIGEVISKVEHIKQAIYSTPGASQQLMDRARALGKELEELNFKMNGVPAPASGEEIPPAQVPINDRLGNITYTHSGSTSGITTTEKQGY
;
A
#
# COMPACT_ATOMS: atom_id res chain seq x y z
N GLY A 1 28.41 -6.98 -22.68
CA GLY A 1 27.52 -5.96 -23.26
C GLY A 1 27.42 -4.73 -22.35
N ILE A 2 26.81 -3.66 -22.83
CA ILE A 2 26.54 -2.46 -22.03
C ILE A 2 25.14 -2.63 -21.44
N ASN A 3 25.04 -2.55 -20.12
CA ASN A 3 23.76 -2.53 -19.39
C ASN A 3 23.45 -1.10 -18.94
N ARG A 4 22.24 -0.64 -19.18
CA ARG A 4 21.75 0.66 -18.75
C ARG A 4 20.65 0.49 -17.73
N VAL A 5 20.78 1.13 -16.58
CA VAL A 5 19.77 1.19 -15.54
C VAL A 5 19.28 2.62 -15.41
N ASN A 6 17.97 2.82 -15.43
CA ASN A 6 17.36 4.13 -15.23
C ASN A 6 16.72 4.18 -13.83
N TRP A 7 16.99 5.24 -13.10
CA TRP A 7 16.31 5.54 -11.86
C TRP A 7 15.20 6.57 -12.12
N ASP A 8 14.02 6.32 -11.60
CA ASP A 8 12.81 7.15 -11.78
C ASP A 8 12.73 8.32 -10.78
N MET A 9 13.80 8.61 -10.05
CA MET A 9 13.86 9.63 -9.00
C MET A 9 12.87 9.38 -7.86
N ARG A 10 12.65 8.10 -7.51
CA ARG A 10 11.74 7.71 -6.43
C ARG A 10 12.41 6.77 -5.45
N TYR A 11 11.97 6.86 -4.19
CA TYR A 11 12.30 5.85 -3.19
C TYR A 11 11.60 4.53 -3.51
N SER A 12 12.16 3.42 -3.03
CA SER A 12 11.46 2.15 -3.09
C SER A 12 10.16 2.23 -2.30
N GLN A 13 9.06 1.74 -2.89
CA GLN A 13 7.81 1.67 -2.17
C GLN A 13 7.86 0.52 -1.18
N PRO A 14 7.64 0.77 0.12
CA PRO A 14 7.45 -0.31 1.07
C PRO A 14 6.17 -1.07 0.71
N SER A 15 6.22 -2.39 0.79
CA SER A 15 5.06 -3.26 0.57
C SER A 15 4.69 -3.98 1.86
N SER A 16 3.39 -4.28 2.02
CA SER A 16 2.95 -5.16 3.09
C SER A 16 3.56 -6.55 2.92
N VAL A 17 4.00 -7.15 4.01
CA VAL A 17 4.49 -8.54 3.99
C VAL A 17 3.31 -9.46 3.70
N ARG A 18 3.42 -10.26 2.65
CA ARG A 18 2.44 -11.31 2.34
C ARG A 18 2.92 -12.62 2.95
N VAL A 19 2.12 -13.20 3.81
CA VAL A 19 2.42 -14.49 4.45
C VAL A 19 1.91 -15.66 3.57
N SER A 20 0.88 -15.41 2.75
CA SER A 20 0.30 -16.37 1.81
C SER A 20 0.72 -16.08 0.37
N GLY A 21 1.24 -17.07 -0.32
CA GLY A 21 1.64 -16.99 -1.73
C GLY A 21 2.94 -17.73 -2.01
N SER A 22 3.13 -18.20 -3.23
CA SER A 22 4.41 -18.78 -3.65
C SER A 22 5.41 -17.65 -3.92
N PHE A 23 6.61 -17.79 -3.38
CA PHE A 23 7.73 -16.93 -3.73
C PHE A 23 8.06 -17.12 -5.22
N ASN A 24 7.92 -16.07 -6.01
CA ASN A 24 8.31 -16.08 -7.43
C ASN A 24 9.24 -14.88 -7.71
N PRO A 25 10.55 -15.08 -7.65
CA PRO A 25 11.54 -14.01 -7.85
C PRO A 25 11.52 -13.42 -9.28
N VAL A 26 10.99 -14.16 -10.24
CA VAL A 26 10.98 -13.74 -11.66
C VAL A 26 9.78 -12.82 -11.98
N SER A 27 8.72 -12.84 -11.18
CA SER A 27 7.51 -12.04 -11.46
C SER A 27 7.66 -10.55 -11.14
N GLU A 28 8.73 -10.13 -10.50
CA GLU A 28 8.95 -8.72 -10.15
C GLU A 28 9.37 -7.85 -11.34
N SER A 29 9.89 -8.44 -12.41
CA SER A 29 10.45 -7.68 -13.54
C SER A 29 9.40 -7.13 -14.52
N GLY A 30 8.14 -7.55 -14.45
CA GLY A 30 7.09 -7.17 -15.40
C GLY A 30 5.90 -6.40 -14.83
N ARG A 31 5.74 -6.31 -13.51
CA ARG A 31 4.67 -5.51 -12.92
C ARG A 31 5.14 -4.07 -12.81
N ARG A 32 4.29 -3.12 -13.23
CA ARG A 32 4.44 -1.71 -12.88
C ARG A 32 4.67 -1.65 -11.37
N ARG A 33 5.91 -1.40 -10.98
CA ARG A 33 6.22 -1.02 -9.61
C ARG A 33 5.37 0.22 -9.36
N THR A 34 4.46 0.15 -8.42
CA THR A 34 3.82 1.34 -7.91
C THR A 34 4.96 2.24 -7.46
N SER A 35 5.12 3.34 -8.15
CA SER A 35 6.26 4.23 -7.95
C SER A 35 6.24 4.75 -6.53
N GLY A 36 7.33 4.60 -5.80
CA GLY A 36 7.48 5.13 -4.46
C GLY A 36 7.44 6.67 -4.42
N ILE A 37 7.72 7.23 -3.27
CA ILE A 37 7.72 8.67 -3.04
C ILE A 37 8.81 9.34 -3.88
N LEU A 38 8.47 10.46 -4.52
CA LEU A 38 9.43 11.26 -5.26
C LEU A 38 10.53 11.79 -4.33
N VAL A 39 11.79 11.73 -4.76
CA VAL A 39 12.90 12.25 -3.97
C VAL A 39 12.92 13.78 -3.95
N MET A 40 13.42 14.35 -2.86
CA MET A 40 13.65 15.79 -2.77
C MET A 40 14.81 16.24 -3.67
N PRO A 41 14.82 17.50 -4.13
CA PRO A 41 16.03 18.11 -4.63
C PRO A 41 17.17 18.00 -3.61
N GLY A 42 18.35 17.58 -4.04
CA GLY A 42 19.49 17.36 -3.15
C GLY A 42 20.60 16.55 -3.80
N THR A 43 21.65 16.26 -3.02
CA THR A 43 22.76 15.42 -3.46
C THR A 43 22.51 13.97 -3.08
N TYR A 44 22.66 13.07 -4.04
CA TYR A 44 22.49 11.63 -3.91
C TYR A 44 23.77 10.91 -4.32
N LYS A 45 23.89 9.66 -3.88
CA LYS A 45 25.01 8.78 -4.22
C LYS A 45 24.49 7.54 -4.90
N VAL A 46 25.19 7.09 -5.92
CA VAL A 46 24.95 5.81 -6.59
C VAL A 46 26.15 4.92 -6.43
N ALA A 47 25.93 3.68 -6.03
CA ALA A 47 26.92 2.61 -5.97
C ALA A 47 26.42 1.41 -6.77
N MET A 48 27.33 0.60 -7.27
CA MET A 48 27.02 -0.64 -7.96
C MET A 48 27.62 -1.81 -7.19
N GLU A 49 26.80 -2.78 -6.88
CA GLU A 49 27.15 -3.97 -6.13
C GLU A 49 26.69 -5.21 -6.89
N MET A 50 27.42 -6.28 -6.76
CA MET A 50 27.08 -7.59 -7.32
C MET A 50 26.82 -8.58 -6.18
N TRP A 51 25.66 -9.23 -6.26
CA TRP A 51 25.34 -10.36 -5.41
C TRP A 51 25.62 -11.66 -6.17
N HIS A 52 26.57 -12.44 -5.69
CA HIS A 52 26.93 -13.71 -6.28
C HIS A 52 27.24 -14.74 -5.20
N GLU A 53 26.61 -15.91 -5.26
CA GLU A 53 26.82 -17.05 -4.31
C GLU A 53 26.70 -16.68 -2.82
N GLY A 54 25.84 -15.73 -2.47
CA GLY A 54 25.63 -15.30 -1.08
C GLY A 54 26.59 -14.18 -0.62
N GLU A 55 27.49 -13.72 -1.48
CA GLU A 55 28.42 -12.62 -1.18
C GLU A 55 28.03 -11.35 -1.94
N LEU A 56 28.15 -10.21 -1.26
CA LEU A 56 27.94 -8.88 -1.83
C LEU A 56 29.31 -8.24 -2.12
N THR A 57 29.59 -8.00 -3.40
CA THR A 57 30.84 -7.40 -3.84
C THR A 57 30.57 -6.00 -4.40
N SER A 58 31.27 -4.98 -3.92
CA SER A 58 31.20 -3.62 -4.48
C SER A 58 31.95 -3.58 -5.81
N LEU A 59 31.27 -3.15 -6.88
CA LEU A 59 31.84 -3.04 -8.22
C LEU A 59 32.27 -1.62 -8.58
N ALA A 60 31.50 -0.62 -8.14
CA ALA A 60 31.80 0.80 -8.44
C ALA A 60 31.08 1.76 -7.50
N GLY A 61 31.65 2.93 -7.29
CA GLY A 61 31.11 4.03 -6.51
C GLY A 61 31.53 4.03 -5.06
N PRO A 62 30.88 4.86 -4.22
CA PRO A 62 29.75 5.74 -4.55
C PRO A 62 30.14 6.96 -5.40
N VAL A 63 29.33 7.28 -6.40
CA VAL A 63 29.46 8.50 -7.22
C VAL A 63 28.33 9.47 -6.83
N GLU A 64 28.67 10.73 -6.58
CA GLU A 64 27.70 11.77 -6.23
C GLU A 64 27.06 12.38 -7.48
N PHE A 65 25.76 12.69 -7.38
CA PHE A 65 25.04 13.47 -8.38
C PHE A 65 23.97 14.34 -7.70
N VAL A 66 23.55 15.40 -8.39
CA VAL A 66 22.61 16.39 -7.86
C VAL A 66 21.27 16.29 -8.56
N CYS A 67 20.20 16.06 -7.78
CA CYS A 67 18.82 16.18 -8.24
C CYS A 67 18.36 17.64 -8.08
N LYS A 68 17.90 18.24 -9.17
CA LYS A 68 17.40 19.62 -9.19
C LYS A 68 15.93 19.64 -9.57
N LYS A 69 15.18 20.60 -9.01
CA LYS A 69 13.80 20.86 -9.45
C LYS A 69 13.80 21.49 -10.84
N LEU A 70 12.82 21.11 -11.66
CA LEU A 70 12.67 21.65 -13.02
C LEU A 70 12.08 23.08 -13.05
N ASN A 71 11.47 23.54 -11.96
CA ASN A 71 10.80 24.85 -11.85
C ASN A 71 9.70 25.10 -12.91
N ASN A 72 9.03 24.03 -13.35
CA ASN A 72 7.98 24.05 -14.36
C ASN A 72 6.55 23.94 -13.76
N THR A 73 6.42 24.02 -12.45
CA THR A 73 5.13 23.94 -11.74
C THR A 73 4.56 25.34 -11.51
N THR A 74 3.25 25.51 -11.72
CA THR A 74 2.53 26.76 -11.46
C THR A 74 2.35 27.02 -9.96
N LEU A 75 2.26 25.97 -9.14
CA LEU A 75 2.08 26.04 -7.69
C LEU A 75 3.16 25.21 -6.98
N PRO A 76 4.40 25.71 -6.91
CA PRO A 76 5.47 24.99 -6.25
C PRO A 76 5.23 24.88 -4.75
N ALA A 77 5.60 23.75 -4.14
CA ALA A 77 5.59 23.60 -2.69
C ALA A 77 6.49 24.65 -2.04
N ARG A 78 6.03 25.24 -0.95
CA ARG A 78 6.84 26.17 -0.12
C ARG A 78 7.92 25.41 0.63
N ASN A 79 7.62 24.19 1.04
CA ASN A 79 8.50 23.33 1.81
C ASN A 79 8.47 21.89 1.26
N TYR A 80 9.49 21.47 0.54
CA TYR A 80 9.61 20.11 0.01
C TYR A 80 9.84 19.05 1.09
N SER A 81 10.46 19.41 2.22
CA SER A 81 10.64 18.48 3.34
C SER A 81 9.31 18.06 3.93
N GLU A 82 8.39 19.02 4.14
CA GLU A 82 7.03 18.72 4.61
C GLU A 82 6.29 17.75 3.67
N ASN A 83 6.43 17.93 2.36
CA ASN A 83 5.83 17.03 1.37
C ASN A 83 6.38 15.60 1.50
N VAL A 84 7.70 15.45 1.64
CA VAL A 84 8.32 14.12 1.76
C VAL A 84 7.95 13.46 3.08
N GLU A 85 7.95 14.20 4.19
CA GLU A 85 7.52 13.68 5.50
C GLU A 85 6.05 13.22 5.47
N PHE A 86 5.17 14.00 4.85
CA PHE A 86 3.78 13.64 4.69
C PHE A 86 3.64 12.39 3.80
N ALA A 87 4.33 12.34 2.67
CA ALA A 87 4.33 11.19 1.78
C ALA A 87 4.84 9.92 2.47
N GLN A 88 5.86 10.01 3.33
CA GLN A 88 6.33 8.89 4.15
C GLN A 88 5.26 8.40 5.12
N LYS A 89 4.57 9.31 5.81
CA LYS A 89 3.45 8.97 6.70
C LYS A 89 2.32 8.28 5.95
N VAL A 90 1.92 8.83 4.79
CA VAL A 90 0.89 8.22 3.92
C VAL A 90 1.32 6.83 3.45
N SER A 91 2.59 6.66 3.07
CA SER A 91 3.13 5.36 2.66
C SER A 91 3.08 4.33 3.79
N GLN A 92 3.44 4.72 5.01
CA GLN A 92 3.34 3.84 6.20
C GLN A 92 1.88 3.46 6.49
N LEU A 93 0.97 4.45 6.42
CA LEU A 93 -0.46 4.20 6.57
C LEU A 93 -0.97 3.24 5.49
N ALA A 94 -0.54 3.40 4.25
CA ALA A 94 -0.93 2.53 3.14
C ALA A 94 -0.53 1.07 3.39
N ILE A 95 0.66 0.82 3.93
CA ILE A 95 1.09 -0.54 4.30
C ILE A 95 0.17 -1.13 5.36
N ALA A 96 -0.13 -0.37 6.41
CA ALA A 96 -1.00 -0.81 7.50
C ALA A 96 -2.43 -1.10 7.00
N VAL A 97 -3.00 -0.20 6.19
CA VAL A 97 -4.36 -0.33 5.63
C VAL A 97 -4.45 -1.54 4.70
N VAL A 98 -3.51 -1.69 3.77
CA VAL A 98 -3.49 -2.85 2.85
C VAL A 98 -3.30 -4.15 3.61
N GLY A 99 -2.37 -4.19 4.58
CA GLY A 99 -2.13 -5.38 5.41
C GLY A 99 -3.36 -5.75 6.24
N THR A 100 -4.03 -4.76 6.83
CA THR A 100 -5.26 -4.98 7.62
C THR A 100 -6.40 -5.49 6.74
N SER A 101 -6.61 -4.92 5.56
CA SER A 101 -7.65 -5.37 4.61
C SER A 101 -7.42 -6.81 4.17
N GLN A 102 -6.17 -7.20 3.90
CA GLN A 102 -5.83 -8.57 3.56
C GLN A 102 -6.11 -9.53 4.73
N MET A 103 -5.69 -9.14 5.94
CA MET A 103 -5.93 -9.94 7.16
C MET A 103 -7.42 -10.14 7.43
N ILE A 104 -8.24 -9.10 7.31
CA ILE A 104 -9.70 -9.21 7.47
C ILE A 104 -10.26 -10.22 6.47
N GLY A 105 -9.88 -10.15 5.19
CA GLY A 105 -10.33 -11.11 4.17
C GLY A 105 -9.94 -12.56 4.48
N GLU A 106 -8.70 -12.78 4.94
CA GLU A 106 -8.25 -14.12 5.34
C GLU A 106 -9.02 -14.65 6.55
N VAL A 107 -9.28 -13.81 7.57
CA VAL A 107 -10.01 -14.21 8.77
C VAL A 107 -11.47 -14.48 8.45
N ILE A 108 -12.12 -13.68 7.61
CA ILE A 108 -13.49 -13.96 7.12
C ILE A 108 -13.54 -15.34 6.46
N SER A 109 -12.61 -15.64 5.56
CA SER A 109 -12.55 -16.95 4.91
C SER A 109 -12.37 -18.10 5.92
N LYS A 110 -11.51 -17.93 6.92
CA LYS A 110 -11.31 -18.93 7.98
C LYS A 110 -12.59 -19.13 8.82
N VAL A 111 -13.30 -18.07 9.15
CA VAL A 111 -14.57 -18.16 9.90
C VAL A 111 -15.63 -18.90 9.10
N GLU A 112 -15.71 -18.70 7.78
CA GLU A 112 -16.63 -19.46 6.93
C GLU A 112 -16.28 -20.98 6.91
N HIS A 113 -15.00 -21.33 6.81
CA HIS A 113 -14.56 -22.71 6.92
C HIS A 113 -14.90 -23.33 8.29
N ILE A 114 -14.74 -22.56 9.38
CA ILE A 114 -15.10 -23.01 10.73
C ILE A 114 -16.61 -23.25 10.83
N LYS A 115 -17.45 -22.34 10.33
CA LYS A 115 -18.91 -22.53 10.29
C LYS A 115 -19.28 -23.80 9.52
N GLN A 116 -18.66 -24.03 8.36
CA GLN A 116 -18.87 -25.23 7.57
C GLN A 116 -18.46 -26.50 8.32
N ALA A 117 -17.31 -26.49 8.99
CA ALA A 117 -16.83 -27.62 9.78
C ALA A 117 -17.80 -27.92 10.95
N ILE A 118 -18.28 -26.90 11.68
CA ILE A 118 -19.25 -27.06 12.76
C ILE A 118 -20.56 -27.67 12.20
N TYR A 119 -21.04 -27.15 11.07
CA TYR A 119 -22.27 -27.63 10.45
C TYR A 119 -22.17 -29.11 10.03
N SER A 120 -21.02 -29.52 9.54
CA SER A 120 -20.76 -30.89 9.06
C SER A 120 -20.40 -31.88 10.17
N THR A 121 -20.23 -31.43 11.42
CA THR A 121 -19.81 -32.30 12.54
C THR A 121 -21.01 -32.73 13.38
N PRO A 122 -21.39 -34.02 13.39
CA PRO A 122 -22.45 -34.52 14.25
C PRO A 122 -22.13 -34.26 15.73
N GLY A 123 -23.08 -33.67 16.45
CA GLY A 123 -22.94 -33.37 17.89
C GLY A 123 -22.14 -32.12 18.19
N ALA A 124 -21.78 -31.32 17.22
CA ALA A 124 -21.16 -30.02 17.44
C ALA A 124 -22.08 -29.09 18.26
N SER A 125 -21.50 -28.35 19.20
CA SER A 125 -22.26 -27.45 20.06
C SER A 125 -22.84 -26.27 19.30
N GLN A 126 -24.13 -25.98 19.50
CA GLN A 126 -24.80 -24.79 18.98
C GLN A 126 -24.08 -23.49 19.44
N GLN A 127 -23.53 -23.49 20.64
CA GLN A 127 -22.78 -22.35 21.19
C GLN A 127 -21.54 -22.01 20.33
N LEU A 128 -20.87 -23.03 19.75
CA LEU A 128 -19.75 -22.78 18.83
C LEU A 128 -20.20 -22.09 17.54
N MET A 129 -21.34 -22.52 16.99
CA MET A 129 -21.93 -21.88 15.81
C MET A 129 -22.31 -20.42 16.11
N ASP A 130 -22.91 -20.15 17.27
CA ASP A 130 -23.32 -18.80 17.65
C ASP A 130 -22.10 -17.87 17.83
N ARG A 131 -21.02 -18.38 18.41
CA ARG A 131 -19.74 -17.64 18.49
C ARG A 131 -19.13 -17.37 17.14
N ALA A 132 -19.14 -18.36 16.24
CA ALA A 132 -18.62 -18.18 14.87
C ALA A 132 -19.45 -17.16 14.08
N ARG A 133 -20.76 -17.14 14.25
CA ARG A 133 -21.65 -16.13 13.64
C ARG A 133 -21.39 -14.72 14.20
N ALA A 134 -21.25 -14.60 15.53
CA ALA A 134 -20.94 -13.32 16.16
C ALA A 134 -19.61 -12.74 15.65
N LEU A 135 -18.55 -13.57 15.59
CA LEU A 135 -17.27 -13.17 15.05
C LEU A 135 -17.38 -12.77 13.56
N GLY A 136 -18.14 -13.53 12.76
CA GLY A 136 -18.39 -13.19 11.36
C GLY A 136 -19.02 -11.80 11.21
N LYS A 137 -20.01 -11.47 12.04
CA LYS A 137 -20.66 -10.16 12.03
C LYS A 137 -19.68 -9.02 12.39
N GLU A 138 -18.86 -9.21 13.42
CA GLU A 138 -17.83 -8.20 13.77
C GLU A 138 -16.83 -7.97 12.65
N LEU A 139 -16.43 -9.04 11.94
CA LEU A 139 -15.54 -8.94 10.78
C LEU A 139 -16.19 -8.24 9.60
N GLU A 140 -17.48 -8.48 9.34
CA GLU A 140 -18.24 -7.75 8.32
C GLU A 140 -18.32 -6.26 8.62
N GLU A 141 -18.54 -5.88 9.90
CA GLU A 141 -18.53 -4.48 10.32
C GLU A 141 -17.14 -3.82 10.13
N LEU A 142 -16.06 -4.54 10.44
CA LEU A 142 -14.70 -4.07 10.17
C LEU A 142 -14.44 -3.93 8.66
N ASN A 143 -14.83 -4.94 7.88
CA ASN A 143 -14.68 -4.90 6.42
C ASN A 143 -15.47 -3.73 5.81
N PHE A 144 -16.66 -3.46 6.31
CA PHE A 144 -17.46 -2.30 5.90
C PHE A 144 -16.73 -0.97 6.16
N LYS A 145 -16.11 -0.80 7.33
CA LYS A 145 -15.32 0.42 7.64
C LYS A 145 -14.10 0.57 6.73
N MET A 146 -13.47 -0.56 6.36
CA MET A 146 -12.28 -0.55 5.51
C MET A 146 -12.60 -0.33 4.03
N ASN A 147 -13.61 -1.02 3.51
CA ASN A 147 -13.87 -1.17 2.07
C ASN A 147 -15.24 -0.61 1.63
N GLY A 148 -16.13 -0.27 2.57
CA GLY A 148 -17.49 0.13 2.24
C GLY A 148 -18.37 -1.04 1.76
N VAL A 149 -19.47 -0.69 1.13
CA VAL A 149 -20.39 -1.64 0.48
C VAL A 149 -20.02 -1.73 -1.00
N PRO A 150 -19.85 -2.94 -1.55
CA PRO A 150 -19.71 -3.07 -2.99
C PRO A 150 -20.99 -2.62 -3.70
N ALA A 151 -20.84 -1.83 -4.75
CA ALA A 151 -21.98 -1.42 -5.59
C ALA A 151 -22.57 -2.63 -6.31
N PRO A 152 -23.88 -2.87 -6.26
CA PRO A 152 -24.52 -3.98 -6.98
C PRO A 152 -24.38 -3.89 -8.50
N ALA A 153 -24.54 -2.70 -9.09
CA ALA A 153 -24.42 -2.45 -10.52
C ALA A 153 -23.64 -1.16 -10.83
N SER A 154 -23.86 -0.06 -10.13
CA SER A 154 -23.12 1.19 -10.31
C SER A 154 -22.79 1.85 -8.97
N GLY A 155 -21.80 2.76 -8.97
CA GLY A 155 -21.43 3.52 -7.77
C GLY A 155 -22.52 4.46 -7.26
N GLU A 156 -23.50 4.80 -8.10
CA GLU A 156 -24.64 5.66 -7.76
C GLU A 156 -25.68 4.93 -6.88
N GLU A 157 -25.64 3.61 -6.85
CA GLU A 157 -26.53 2.78 -6.02
C GLU A 157 -26.03 2.61 -4.57
N ILE A 158 -24.84 3.14 -4.27
CA ILE A 158 -24.32 3.10 -2.90
C ILE A 158 -25.02 4.17 -2.09
N PRO A 159 -25.72 3.81 -0.99
CA PRO A 159 -26.35 4.81 -0.13
C PRO A 159 -25.27 5.72 0.50
N PRO A 160 -25.62 6.98 0.80
CA PRO A 160 -24.70 7.90 1.47
C PRO A 160 -24.18 7.28 2.78
N ALA A 161 -22.88 7.11 2.86
CA ALA A 161 -22.22 6.51 4.00
C ALA A 161 -20.90 7.24 4.27
N GLN A 162 -20.28 6.92 5.39
CA GLN A 162 -18.94 7.39 5.70
C GLN A 162 -17.95 6.85 4.66
N VAL A 163 -17.07 7.73 4.13
CA VAL A 163 -16.08 7.32 3.14
C VAL A 163 -15.17 6.24 3.72
N PRO A 164 -15.06 5.08 3.07
CA PRO A 164 -14.22 3.98 3.54
C PRO A 164 -12.75 4.38 3.69
N ILE A 165 -12.03 3.71 4.59
CA ILE A 165 -10.62 4.01 4.85
C ILE A 165 -9.77 3.83 3.58
N ASN A 166 -10.03 2.75 2.82
CA ASN A 166 -9.31 2.50 1.56
C ASN A 166 -9.54 3.60 0.51
N ASP A 167 -10.76 4.14 0.41
CA ASP A 167 -11.07 5.21 -0.54
C ASP A 167 -10.41 6.53 -0.12
N ARG A 168 -10.43 6.85 1.19
CA ARG A 168 -9.73 8.03 1.72
C ARG A 168 -8.24 7.95 1.42
N LEU A 169 -7.62 6.81 1.71
CA LEU A 169 -6.21 6.57 1.42
C LEU A 169 -5.92 6.62 -0.08
N GLY A 170 -6.79 6.02 -0.91
CA GLY A 170 -6.69 6.05 -2.37
C GLY A 170 -6.69 7.47 -2.91
N ASN A 171 -7.59 8.32 -2.42
CA ASN A 171 -7.67 9.73 -2.81
C ASN A 171 -6.39 10.50 -2.44
N ILE A 172 -5.88 10.34 -1.22
CA ILE A 172 -4.62 11.01 -0.81
C ILE A 172 -3.45 10.52 -1.68
N THR A 173 -3.35 9.22 -1.87
CA THR A 173 -2.26 8.63 -2.66
C THR A 173 -2.31 9.11 -4.11
N TYR A 174 -3.50 9.16 -4.71
CA TYR A 174 -3.70 9.62 -6.08
C TYR A 174 -3.33 11.10 -6.26
N THR A 175 -3.81 11.97 -5.36
CA THR A 175 -3.56 13.42 -5.46
C THR A 175 -2.11 13.78 -5.14
N HIS A 176 -1.52 13.15 -4.13
CA HIS A 176 -0.17 13.50 -3.66
C HIS A 176 0.95 12.88 -4.50
N SER A 177 0.80 11.64 -4.99
CA SER A 177 1.87 10.93 -5.70
C SER A 177 2.25 11.54 -7.05
N GLY A 178 1.31 12.24 -7.69
CA GLY A 178 1.51 12.90 -8.99
C GLY A 178 1.85 14.39 -8.90
N SER A 179 1.89 14.99 -7.71
CA SER A 179 2.04 16.43 -7.51
C SER A 179 3.33 16.78 -6.77
N THR A 180 3.97 17.86 -7.21
CA THR A 180 5.05 18.54 -6.47
C THR A 180 4.56 19.81 -5.76
N SER A 181 3.25 20.04 -5.72
CA SER A 181 2.60 21.13 -5.00
C SER A 181 2.66 20.90 -3.48
N GLY A 182 2.35 21.94 -2.71
CA GLY A 182 2.22 21.81 -1.25
C GLY A 182 1.01 20.95 -0.88
N ILE A 183 1.08 20.34 0.31
CA ILE A 183 0.01 19.52 0.87
C ILE A 183 -1.25 20.37 1.07
N THR A 184 -2.37 19.87 0.58
CA THR A 184 -3.67 20.53 0.70
C THR A 184 -4.33 20.24 2.06
N THR A 185 -5.29 21.09 2.44
CA THR A 185 -6.11 20.86 3.64
C THR A 185 -6.91 19.57 3.52
N THR A 186 -7.42 19.25 2.33
CA THR A 186 -8.16 18.02 2.06
C THR A 186 -7.31 16.77 2.26
N GLU A 187 -6.05 16.79 1.82
CA GLU A 187 -5.13 15.68 2.05
C GLU A 187 -4.82 15.49 3.55
N LYS A 188 -4.62 16.60 4.29
CA LYS A 188 -4.43 16.54 5.76
C LYS A 188 -5.65 16.00 6.50
N GLN A 189 -6.86 16.36 6.07
CA GLN A 189 -8.10 15.87 6.66
C GLN A 189 -8.42 14.42 6.29
N GLY A 190 -7.98 13.98 5.12
CA GLY A 190 -8.11 12.61 4.66
C GLY A 190 -7.21 11.63 5.41
N TYR A 191 -6.07 12.09 5.87
CA TYR A 191 -5.11 11.31 6.66
C TYR A 191 -5.62 11.10 8.08
#